data_7c1d3c70c3a416854a5c6c6690299aa9
#
_entry.id   7c1d3c70c3a416854a5c6c6690299aa9
#
_cell.length_a   1.000
_cell.length_b   1.000
_cell.length_c   1.000
_cell.angle_alpha   90.00
_cell.angle_beta   90.00
_cell.angle_gamma   90.00
#
_symmetry.space_group_name_H-M   'P 1'
#
loop_
_entity.id
_entity.type
_entity.pdbx_description
1 polymer ?
#
loop_
_entity_poly.entity_id
_entity_poly.type
_entity_poly.pdbx_seq_one_letter_code
_entity_poly.pdbx_strand_id
1 'polypeptide(L)'
;SAHTLAAYRRDLAQLVQLLPQERHSETPQRRHFVAALKKLSQQDAHPRSMARKLSVWRQYSDYLVAQTLLAHNPAHNLKAPKPPERLPKAVEQEALNRLLDHDTPDDTLAVRDHAIFELMYGSGLRLSEIHTLDIHDILLQEGWVSVIGKGNKPRRVPLVQKSIAALKAWLAVRAAIAG
;
A
#
# COMPACT_ATOMS: atom_id res chain seq x y z
N SER A 1 0.44 11.43 0.49
CA SER A 1 1.20 10.83 1.61
C SER A 1 2.69 10.77 1.28
N ALA A 2 3.56 10.68 2.28
CA ALA A 2 5.00 10.54 2.11
C ALA A 2 5.36 9.34 1.23
N HIS A 3 4.69 8.22 1.41
CA HIS A 3 4.87 7.00 0.60
C HIS A 3 4.51 7.21 -0.88
N THR A 4 3.46 7.99 -1.17
CA THR A 4 3.09 8.33 -2.56
C THR A 4 4.18 9.18 -3.21
N LEU A 5 4.68 10.19 -2.52
CA LEU A 5 5.77 11.04 -3.02
C LEU A 5 7.05 10.25 -3.26
N ALA A 6 7.43 9.37 -2.33
CA ALA A 6 8.59 8.50 -2.48
C ALA A 6 8.44 7.54 -3.68
N ALA A 7 7.24 7.00 -3.91
CA ALA A 7 6.95 6.17 -5.08
C ALA A 7 7.05 6.98 -6.39
N TYR A 8 6.49 8.17 -6.43
CA TYR A 8 6.54 9.06 -7.61
C TYR A 8 7.98 9.49 -7.92
N ARG A 9 8.77 9.85 -6.90
CA ARG A 9 10.19 10.18 -7.08
C ARG A 9 10.97 9.01 -7.70
N ARG A 10 10.77 7.79 -7.21
CA ARG A 10 11.42 6.59 -7.77
C ARG A 10 10.99 6.34 -9.22
N ASP A 11 9.71 6.52 -9.54
CA ASP A 11 9.20 6.31 -10.90
C ASP A 11 9.73 7.36 -11.89
N LEU A 12 9.87 8.62 -11.46
CA LEU A 12 10.46 9.67 -12.27
C LEU A 12 11.98 9.49 -12.42
N ALA A 13 12.70 9.14 -11.35
CA ALA A 13 14.12 8.84 -11.41
C ALA A 13 14.41 7.69 -12.40
N GLN A 14 13.58 6.64 -12.39
CA GLN A 14 13.70 5.56 -13.35
C GLN A 14 13.40 6.02 -14.79
N LEU A 15 12.44 6.92 -15.00
CA LEU A 15 12.19 7.49 -16.33
C LEU A 15 13.45 8.19 -16.85
N VAL A 16 14.08 9.03 -16.04
CA VAL A 16 15.32 9.73 -16.43
C VAL A 16 16.41 8.75 -16.86
N GLN A 17 16.58 7.63 -16.15
CA GLN A 17 17.54 6.58 -16.49
C GLN A 17 17.17 5.83 -17.80
N LEU A 18 15.89 5.74 -18.11
CA LEU A 18 15.40 5.06 -19.31
C LEU A 18 15.42 5.93 -20.55
N LEU A 19 15.45 7.25 -20.39
CA LEU A 19 15.58 8.21 -21.49
C LEU A 19 17.01 8.20 -22.07
N PRO A 20 17.18 8.49 -23.37
CA PRO A 20 18.51 8.56 -24.01
C PRO A 20 19.38 9.63 -23.32
N GLN A 21 20.52 9.20 -22.79
CA GLN A 21 21.45 10.09 -22.06
C GLN A 21 22.17 11.11 -22.97
N GLU A 22 22.37 10.75 -24.23
CA GLU A 22 23.14 11.54 -25.17
C GLU A 22 22.44 12.83 -25.66
N ARG A 23 21.18 13.00 -25.30
CA ARG A 23 20.32 14.10 -25.77
C ARG A 23 19.56 14.80 -24.64
N HIS A 24 20.22 15.06 -23.53
CA HIS A 24 19.60 15.80 -22.40
C HIS A 24 19.11 17.21 -22.78
N SER A 25 19.54 17.74 -23.92
CA SER A 25 19.06 19.01 -24.48
C SER A 25 17.79 18.88 -25.33
N GLU A 26 17.39 17.67 -25.73
CA GLU A 26 16.17 17.46 -26.51
C GLU A 26 14.94 17.31 -25.61
N THR A 27 13.89 18.03 -25.95
CA THR A 27 12.58 17.90 -25.32
C THR A 27 12.08 16.45 -25.41
N PRO A 28 11.66 15.80 -24.31
CA PRO A 28 11.19 14.44 -24.33
C PRO A 28 10.01 14.26 -25.30
N GLN A 29 10.16 13.33 -26.24
CA GLN A 29 9.15 13.05 -27.26
C GLN A 29 8.46 11.71 -26.98
N ARG A 30 7.28 11.50 -27.58
CA ARG A 30 6.50 10.25 -27.47
C ARG A 30 7.35 8.98 -27.70
N ARG A 31 8.24 8.98 -28.69
CA ARG A 31 9.13 7.84 -29.00
C ARG A 31 9.98 7.42 -27.79
N HIS A 32 10.44 8.37 -26.98
CA HIS A 32 11.27 8.10 -25.81
C HIS A 32 10.48 7.40 -24.71
N PHE A 33 9.23 7.77 -24.48
CA PHE A 33 8.34 7.10 -23.53
C PHE A 33 7.95 5.69 -24.00
N VAL A 34 7.74 5.50 -25.31
CA VAL A 34 7.50 4.17 -25.90
C VAL A 34 8.73 3.28 -25.70
N ALA A 35 9.94 3.79 -25.97
CA ALA A 35 11.17 3.06 -25.74
C ALA A 35 11.37 2.70 -24.25
N ALA A 36 11.06 3.62 -23.34
CA ALA A 36 11.11 3.37 -21.90
C ALA A 36 10.13 2.25 -21.47
N LEU A 37 8.89 2.27 -21.97
CA LEU A 37 7.92 1.21 -21.73
C LEU A 37 8.40 -0.15 -22.28
N LYS A 38 8.99 -0.16 -23.48
CA LYS A 38 9.55 -1.37 -24.11
C LYS A 38 10.69 -1.95 -23.24
N LYS A 39 11.61 -1.11 -22.75
CA LYS A 39 12.68 -1.54 -21.84
C LYS A 39 12.13 -2.15 -20.55
N LEU A 40 11.10 -1.53 -19.94
CA LEU A 40 10.44 -2.06 -18.75
C LEU A 40 9.80 -3.43 -19.03
N SER A 41 9.16 -3.59 -20.20
CA SER A 41 8.58 -4.87 -20.61
C SER A 41 9.64 -5.95 -20.82
N GLN A 42 10.80 -5.60 -21.39
CA GLN A 42 11.93 -6.51 -21.56
C GLN A 42 12.61 -6.91 -20.24
N GLN A 43 12.44 -6.12 -19.19
CA GLN A 43 12.89 -6.39 -17.84
C GLN A 43 11.83 -7.13 -16.99
N ASP A 44 10.81 -7.71 -17.62
CA ASP A 44 9.71 -8.42 -16.98
C ASP A 44 8.97 -7.60 -15.90
N ALA A 45 8.93 -6.27 -16.08
CA ALA A 45 8.20 -5.42 -15.16
C ALA A 45 6.70 -5.75 -15.16
N HIS A 46 6.15 -5.98 -13.97
CA HIS A 46 4.74 -6.35 -13.83
C HIS A 46 3.80 -5.29 -14.45
N PRO A 47 2.77 -5.67 -15.25
CA PRO A 47 1.88 -4.74 -15.95
C PRO A 47 1.25 -3.66 -15.06
N ARG A 48 0.84 -3.98 -13.82
CA ARG A 48 0.33 -2.99 -12.85
C ARG A 48 1.37 -1.94 -12.49
N SER A 49 2.64 -2.34 -12.36
CA SER A 49 3.74 -1.41 -12.09
C SER A 49 4.00 -0.50 -13.28
N MET A 50 3.94 -1.02 -14.50
CA MET A 50 4.07 -0.24 -15.73
C MET A 50 2.92 0.78 -15.86
N ALA A 51 1.68 0.36 -15.58
CA ALA A 51 0.51 1.24 -15.60
C ALA A 51 0.65 2.39 -14.57
N ARG A 52 1.11 2.09 -13.34
CA ARG A 52 1.36 3.11 -12.32
C ARG A 52 2.45 4.09 -12.76
N LYS A 53 3.58 3.59 -13.26
CA LYS A 53 4.68 4.43 -13.77
C LYS A 53 4.20 5.34 -14.89
N LEU A 54 3.48 4.81 -15.86
CA LEU A 54 2.93 5.59 -16.97
C LEU A 54 1.96 6.67 -16.48
N SER A 55 1.16 6.38 -15.44
CA SER A 55 0.30 7.39 -14.83
C SER A 55 1.11 8.53 -14.20
N VAL A 56 2.20 8.22 -13.48
CA VAL A 56 3.10 9.22 -12.90
C VAL A 56 3.78 10.06 -14.00
N TRP A 57 4.30 9.41 -15.04
CA TRP A 57 4.94 10.09 -16.16
C TRP A 57 3.99 11.04 -16.88
N ARG A 58 2.73 10.64 -17.05
CA ARG A 58 1.69 11.46 -17.66
C ARG A 58 1.39 12.70 -16.80
N GLN A 59 1.16 12.51 -15.49
CA GLN A 59 0.90 13.62 -14.57
C GLN A 59 2.07 14.61 -14.52
N TYR A 60 3.30 14.12 -14.49
CA TYR A 60 4.48 14.98 -14.53
C TYR A 60 4.62 15.73 -15.85
N SER A 61 4.34 15.07 -16.98
CA SER A 61 4.33 15.72 -18.29
C SER A 61 3.23 16.78 -18.40
N ASP A 62 2.04 16.55 -17.82
CA ASP A 62 0.97 17.56 -17.75
C ASP A 62 1.40 18.77 -16.91
N TYR A 63 2.10 18.53 -15.80
CA TYR A 63 2.69 19.60 -15.00
C TYR A 63 3.70 20.43 -15.83
N LEU A 64 4.60 19.78 -16.59
CA LEU A 64 5.56 20.49 -17.45
C LEU A 64 4.87 21.29 -18.56
N VAL A 65 3.77 20.80 -19.12
CA VAL A 65 2.95 21.56 -20.09
C VAL A 65 2.32 22.77 -19.41
N ALA A 66 1.78 22.62 -18.20
CA ALA A 66 1.22 23.75 -17.45
C ALA A 66 2.26 24.81 -17.08
N GLN A 67 3.53 24.41 -16.94
CA GLN A 67 4.66 25.34 -16.73
C GLN A 67 5.27 25.87 -18.05
N THR A 68 4.63 25.64 -19.19
CA THR A 68 5.13 26.01 -20.53
C THR A 68 6.51 25.44 -20.92
N LEU A 69 6.97 24.41 -20.18
CA LEU A 69 8.24 23.70 -20.45
C LEU A 69 8.09 22.64 -21.55
N LEU A 70 6.88 22.19 -21.81
CA LEU A 70 6.52 21.30 -22.91
C LEU A 70 5.34 21.89 -23.71
N ALA A 71 5.36 21.76 -25.03
CA ALA A 71 4.24 22.17 -25.86
C ALA A 71 3.03 21.23 -25.75
N HIS A 72 3.28 19.95 -25.51
CA HIS A 72 2.25 18.91 -25.35
C HIS A 72 2.77 17.76 -24.51
N ASN A 73 1.83 16.97 -23.94
CA ASN A 73 2.18 15.81 -23.12
C ASN A 73 2.56 14.60 -24.00
N PRO A 74 3.85 14.18 -24.03
CA PRO A 74 4.29 13.07 -24.87
C PRO A 74 3.77 11.70 -24.42
N ALA A 75 3.26 11.58 -23.19
CA ALA A 75 2.71 10.35 -22.63
C ALA A 75 1.17 10.25 -22.72
N HIS A 76 0.49 11.26 -23.28
CA HIS A 76 -0.96 11.43 -23.20
C HIS A 76 -1.74 10.16 -23.61
N ASN A 77 -1.51 9.61 -24.78
CA ASN A 77 -2.25 8.47 -25.34
C ASN A 77 -1.49 7.14 -25.28
N LEU A 78 -0.46 7.03 -24.42
CA LEU A 78 0.24 5.77 -24.25
C LEU A 78 -0.59 4.82 -23.38
N LYS A 79 -0.55 3.54 -23.70
CA LYS A 79 -1.22 2.48 -22.94
C LYS A 79 -0.18 1.52 -22.39
N ALA A 80 -0.28 1.20 -21.11
CA ALA A 80 0.47 0.10 -20.51
C ALA A 80 -0.16 -1.24 -20.91
N PRO A 81 0.60 -2.35 -20.89
CA PRO A 81 0.05 -3.68 -21.05
C PRO A 81 -1.06 -3.90 -20.03
N LYS A 82 -2.17 -4.52 -20.47
CA LYS A 82 -3.24 -4.92 -19.54
C LYS A 82 -2.71 -6.02 -18.62
N PRO A 83 -2.87 -5.89 -17.30
CA PRO A 83 -2.59 -7.00 -16.40
C PRO A 83 -3.56 -8.14 -16.70
N PRO A 84 -3.13 -9.41 -16.57
CA PRO A 84 -4.07 -10.52 -16.64
C PRO A 84 -5.14 -10.33 -15.55
N GLU A 85 -6.39 -10.58 -15.91
CA GLU A 85 -7.47 -10.62 -14.92
C GLU A 85 -7.20 -11.78 -13.96
N ARG A 86 -6.80 -11.44 -12.75
CA ARG A 86 -6.71 -12.39 -11.65
C ARG A 86 -7.86 -12.08 -10.72
N LEU A 87 -8.74 -13.05 -10.56
CA LEU A 87 -9.68 -13.04 -9.45
C LEU A 87 -8.87 -12.88 -8.15
N PRO A 88 -9.35 -12.07 -7.18
CA PRO A 88 -8.72 -12.02 -5.88
C PRO A 88 -8.57 -13.45 -5.35
N LYS A 89 -7.36 -13.85 -4.96
CA LYS A 89 -7.18 -15.08 -4.22
C LYS A 89 -7.76 -14.84 -2.83
N ALA A 90 -9.02 -15.17 -2.65
CA ALA A 90 -9.62 -15.26 -1.33
C ALA A 90 -8.90 -16.40 -0.58
N VAL A 91 -8.52 -16.15 0.65
CA VAL A 91 -8.10 -17.21 1.56
C VAL A 91 -9.34 -18.04 1.86
N GLU A 92 -9.24 -19.36 1.77
CA GLU A 92 -10.36 -20.24 2.11
C GLU A 92 -10.78 -20.01 3.57
N GLN A 93 -12.08 -19.93 3.80
CA GLN A 93 -12.63 -19.60 5.11
C GLN A 93 -12.17 -20.59 6.18
N GLU A 94 -12.05 -21.88 5.83
CA GLU A 94 -11.55 -22.92 6.74
C GLU A 94 -10.08 -22.71 7.13
N ALA A 95 -9.23 -22.29 6.20
CA ALA A 95 -7.82 -21.98 6.47
C ALA A 95 -7.69 -20.76 7.38
N LEU A 96 -8.56 -19.76 7.18
CA LEU A 96 -8.60 -18.57 8.00
C LEU A 96 -9.14 -18.87 9.41
N ASN A 97 -10.21 -19.68 9.52
CA ASN A 97 -10.76 -20.10 10.80
C ASN A 97 -9.71 -20.91 11.58
N ARG A 98 -8.99 -21.84 10.92
CA ARG A 98 -7.88 -22.57 11.57
C ARG A 98 -6.79 -21.67 12.11
N LEU A 99 -6.47 -20.57 11.41
CA LEU A 99 -5.48 -19.58 11.85
C LEU A 99 -5.97 -18.80 13.08
N LEU A 100 -7.27 -18.46 13.10
CA LEU A 100 -7.89 -17.63 14.13
C LEU A 100 -8.40 -18.42 15.35
N ASP A 101 -8.77 -19.69 15.16
CA ASP A 101 -9.32 -20.56 16.23
C ASP A 101 -8.23 -21.44 16.89
N HIS A 102 -6.94 -21.20 16.61
CA HIS A 102 -5.86 -21.86 17.34
C HIS A 102 -5.86 -21.43 18.81
N ASP A 103 -5.74 -22.43 19.69
CA ASP A 103 -5.48 -22.18 21.10
C ASP A 103 -4.29 -21.24 21.25
N THR A 104 -4.46 -20.20 22.07
CA THR A 104 -3.43 -19.16 22.26
C THR A 104 -2.13 -19.83 22.73
N PRO A 105 -1.06 -19.78 21.94
CA PRO A 105 0.21 -20.39 22.32
C PRO A 105 0.75 -19.71 23.59
N ASP A 106 1.53 -20.43 24.38
CA ASP A 106 2.25 -19.88 25.55
C ASP A 106 3.29 -18.78 25.18
N ASP A 107 3.48 -18.52 23.89
CA ASP A 107 4.40 -17.49 23.40
C ASP A 107 3.72 -16.12 23.32
N THR A 108 4.29 -15.15 24.03
CA THR A 108 3.80 -13.76 24.09
C THR A 108 3.72 -13.09 22.71
N LEU A 109 4.65 -13.41 21.79
CA LEU A 109 4.60 -12.87 20.43
C LEU A 109 3.43 -13.46 19.65
N ALA A 110 3.12 -14.73 19.83
CA ALA A 110 1.98 -15.36 19.18
C ALA A 110 0.64 -14.82 19.73
N VAL A 111 0.54 -14.48 21.00
CA VAL A 111 -0.63 -13.79 21.56
C VAL A 111 -0.80 -12.40 20.93
N ARG A 112 0.29 -11.66 20.73
CA ARG A 112 0.26 -10.38 20.00
C ARG A 112 -0.24 -10.56 18.57
N ASP A 113 0.35 -11.51 17.86
CA ASP A 113 0.05 -11.73 16.44
C ASP A 113 -1.40 -12.19 16.26
N HIS A 114 -1.92 -13.00 17.17
CA HIS A 114 -3.33 -13.37 17.19
C HIS A 114 -4.24 -12.14 17.38
N ALA A 115 -3.91 -11.23 18.29
CA ALA A 115 -4.67 -9.98 18.46
C ALA A 115 -4.63 -9.10 17.21
N ILE A 116 -3.49 -9.04 16.51
CA ILE A 116 -3.35 -8.33 15.23
C ILE A 116 -4.27 -8.96 14.17
N PHE A 117 -4.25 -10.28 14.01
CA PHE A 117 -5.09 -10.97 13.03
C PHE A 117 -6.59 -10.80 13.32
N GLU A 118 -7.00 -10.87 14.58
CA GLU A 118 -8.38 -10.65 15.00
C GLU A 118 -8.82 -9.20 14.71
N LEU A 119 -7.97 -8.20 14.91
CA LEU A 119 -8.26 -6.82 14.53
C LEU A 119 -8.38 -6.63 13.02
N MET A 120 -7.50 -7.28 12.24
CA MET A 120 -7.54 -7.19 10.78
C MET A 120 -8.79 -7.85 10.21
N TYR A 121 -9.12 -9.03 10.67
CA TYR A 121 -10.24 -9.81 10.16
C TYR A 121 -11.58 -9.37 10.74
N GLY A 122 -11.69 -9.30 12.07
CA GLY A 122 -12.94 -9.02 12.76
C GLY A 122 -13.38 -7.57 12.66
N SER A 123 -12.43 -6.62 12.69
CA SER A 123 -12.72 -5.19 12.68
C SER A 123 -12.31 -4.50 11.36
N GLY A 124 -11.71 -5.22 10.42
CA GLY A 124 -11.32 -4.71 9.10
C GLY A 124 -10.27 -3.59 9.16
N LEU A 125 -9.39 -3.61 10.15
CA LEU A 125 -8.31 -2.65 10.27
C LEU A 125 -7.21 -2.92 9.24
N ARG A 126 -6.64 -1.85 8.68
CA ARG A 126 -5.49 -1.96 7.80
C ARG A 126 -4.21 -2.14 8.62
N LEU A 127 -3.22 -2.84 8.06
CA LEU A 127 -1.93 -3.03 8.71
C LEU A 127 -1.29 -1.70 9.18
N SER A 128 -1.38 -0.64 8.36
CA SER A 128 -0.85 0.67 8.71
C SER A 128 -1.61 1.33 9.87
N GLU A 129 -2.88 1.06 10.04
CA GLU A 129 -3.69 1.57 11.15
C GLU A 129 -3.31 0.84 12.44
N ILE A 130 -3.11 -0.48 12.38
CA ILE A 130 -2.64 -1.27 13.52
C ILE A 130 -1.23 -0.86 13.94
N HIS A 131 -0.34 -0.63 12.99
CA HIS A 131 1.04 -0.20 13.27
C HIS A 131 1.12 1.13 14.05
N THR A 132 0.17 2.02 13.85
CA THR A 132 0.10 3.32 14.52
C THR A 132 -0.86 3.37 15.70
N LEU A 133 -1.51 2.23 16.02
CA LEU A 133 -2.50 2.13 17.09
C LEU A 133 -1.83 2.19 18.46
N ASP A 134 -2.32 3.08 19.31
CA ASP A 134 -1.92 3.15 20.71
C ASP A 134 -3.00 2.51 21.61
N ILE A 135 -2.62 2.19 22.85
CA ILE A 135 -3.56 1.64 23.85
C ILE A 135 -4.70 2.59 24.14
N HIS A 136 -4.40 3.88 24.17
CA HIS A 136 -5.40 4.93 24.41
C HIS A 136 -6.48 5.02 23.32
N ASP A 137 -6.19 4.46 22.14
CA ASP A 137 -7.15 4.41 21.03
C ASP A 137 -8.16 3.26 21.16
N ILE A 138 -7.91 2.33 22.10
CA ILE A 138 -8.70 1.10 22.30
C ILE A 138 -9.66 1.30 23.45
N LEU A 139 -10.94 1.41 23.16
CA LEU A 139 -12.02 1.58 24.12
C LEU A 139 -12.72 0.22 24.36
N LEU A 140 -12.05 -0.69 25.05
CA LEU A 140 -12.52 -2.08 25.23
C LEU A 140 -13.88 -2.20 25.89
N GLN A 141 -14.19 -1.31 26.85
CA GLN A 141 -15.49 -1.32 27.54
C GLN A 141 -16.62 -0.85 26.62
N GLU A 142 -16.31 0.07 25.73
CA GLU A 142 -17.26 0.62 24.75
C GLU A 142 -17.34 -0.26 23.49
N GLY A 143 -16.37 -1.16 23.30
CA GLY A 143 -16.30 -2.00 22.10
C GLY A 143 -15.88 -1.25 20.83
N TRP A 144 -15.05 -0.22 20.95
CA TRP A 144 -14.59 0.58 19.81
C TRP A 144 -13.08 0.74 19.82
N VAL A 145 -12.54 0.98 18.61
CA VAL A 145 -11.16 1.42 18.39
C VAL A 145 -11.16 2.67 17.52
N SER A 146 -10.33 3.64 17.87
CA SER A 146 -10.13 4.87 17.10
C SER A 146 -8.90 4.71 16.22
N VAL A 147 -9.01 4.97 14.91
CA VAL A 147 -7.89 4.87 13.97
C VAL A 147 -7.83 6.06 13.04
N ILE A 148 -6.62 6.34 12.55
CA ILE A 148 -6.40 7.39 11.54
C ILE A 148 -6.33 6.73 10.17
N GLY A 149 -7.34 6.96 9.34
CA GLY A 149 -7.43 6.42 8.00
C GLY A 149 -6.67 7.21 6.94
N LYS A 150 -6.87 6.84 5.69
CA LYS A 150 -6.28 7.53 4.53
C LYS A 150 -6.64 9.02 4.53
N GLY A 151 -5.63 9.87 4.33
CA GLY A 151 -5.80 11.33 4.32
C GLY A 151 -5.87 11.94 5.73
N ASN A 152 -5.34 11.24 6.73
CA ASN A 152 -5.31 11.70 8.13
C ASN A 152 -6.71 11.94 8.72
N LYS A 153 -7.71 11.16 8.26
CA LYS A 153 -9.09 11.27 8.75
C LYS A 153 -9.31 10.26 9.87
N PRO A 154 -9.66 10.71 11.09
CA PRO A 154 -10.00 9.82 12.19
C PRO A 154 -11.33 9.12 11.91
N ARG A 155 -11.42 7.84 12.31
CA ARG A 155 -12.67 7.09 12.34
C ARG A 155 -12.68 6.12 13.51
N ARG A 156 -13.87 5.82 14.01
CA ARG A 156 -14.10 4.73 14.97
C ARG A 156 -14.53 3.47 14.24
N VAL A 157 -14.05 2.34 14.71
CA VAL A 157 -14.37 1.02 14.18
C VAL A 157 -14.86 0.14 15.32
N PRO A 158 -15.98 -0.58 15.17
CA PRO A 158 -16.46 -1.48 16.22
C PRO A 158 -15.55 -2.69 16.34
N LEU A 159 -15.35 -3.15 17.56
CA LEU A 159 -14.64 -4.36 17.89
C LEU A 159 -15.62 -5.53 18.05
N VAL A 160 -15.37 -6.64 17.36
CA VAL A 160 -16.12 -7.88 17.57
C VAL A 160 -15.63 -8.58 18.83
N GLN A 161 -16.44 -9.48 19.41
CA GLN A 161 -16.12 -10.15 20.68
C GLN A 161 -14.79 -10.91 20.66
N LYS A 162 -14.46 -11.58 19.55
CA LYS A 162 -13.17 -12.27 19.37
C LYS A 162 -12.00 -11.29 19.42
N SER A 163 -12.10 -10.14 18.73
CA SER A 163 -11.07 -9.09 18.76
C SER A 163 -10.91 -8.51 20.18
N ILE A 164 -12.00 -8.32 20.93
CA ILE A 164 -11.95 -7.86 22.34
C ILE A 164 -11.24 -8.88 23.21
N ALA A 165 -11.56 -10.17 23.07
CA ALA A 165 -10.93 -11.25 23.85
C ALA A 165 -9.44 -11.34 23.56
N ALA A 166 -9.03 -11.32 22.29
CA ALA A 166 -7.64 -11.37 21.87
C ALA A 166 -6.85 -10.14 22.35
N LEU A 167 -7.44 -8.93 22.28
CA LEU A 167 -6.83 -7.72 22.82
C LEU A 167 -6.64 -7.79 24.34
N LYS A 168 -7.61 -8.30 25.10
CA LYS A 168 -7.48 -8.50 26.56
C LYS A 168 -6.34 -9.45 26.88
N ALA A 169 -6.25 -10.57 26.16
CA ALA A 169 -5.15 -11.54 26.32
C ALA A 169 -3.79 -10.87 26.04
N TRP A 170 -3.67 -10.14 24.93
CA TRP A 170 -2.44 -9.40 24.60
C TRP A 170 -2.07 -8.37 25.67
N LEU A 171 -3.01 -7.53 26.09
CA LEU A 171 -2.76 -6.49 27.10
C LEU A 171 -2.32 -7.07 28.45
N ALA A 172 -2.75 -8.27 28.81
CA ALA A 172 -2.34 -8.95 30.03
C ALA A 172 -0.86 -9.40 30.01
N VAL A 173 -0.34 -9.79 28.84
CA VAL A 173 1.02 -10.36 28.72
C VAL A 173 2.05 -9.36 28.15
N ARG A 174 1.61 -8.28 27.53
CA ARG A 174 2.52 -7.34 26.82
C ARG A 174 3.59 -6.71 27.73
N ALA A 175 3.30 -6.51 29.01
CA ALA A 175 4.25 -5.92 29.97
C ALA A 175 5.53 -6.74 30.08
N ALA A 176 5.50 -8.03 29.78
CA ALA A 176 6.68 -8.89 29.78
C ALA A 176 7.67 -8.59 28.62
N ILE A 177 7.22 -7.88 27.57
CA ILE A 177 8.03 -7.53 26.38
C ILE A 177 8.33 -6.04 26.33
N ALA A 178 7.44 -5.19 26.87
CA ALA A 178 7.65 -3.75 26.97
C ALA A 178 8.56 -3.46 28.18
N GLY A 179 9.86 -3.72 28.00
CA GLY A 179 10.89 -3.29 28.96
C GLY A 179 11.19 -1.81 28.82
#